data_d18883fdaf6269b01b8e39fd990124ad
#
_entry.id   d18883fdaf6269b01b8e39fd990124ad
#
_cell.length_a   1.000
_cell.length_b   1.000
_cell.length_c   1.000
_cell.angle_alpha   90.00
_cell.angle_beta   90.00
_cell.angle_gamma   90.00
#
_symmetry.space_group_name_H-M   'P 1'
#
loop_
_entity.id
_entity.type
_entity.pdbx_description
1 polymer ?
#
loop_
_entity_poly.entity_id
_entity_poly.type
_entity_poly.pdbx_seq_one_letter_code
_entity_poly.pdbx_strand_id
1 'polypeptide(L)'
;MARFLSIVIPAYNEEKRIGPTLDDILRFLKAQTYGAEVIVVDDGSSDETAGRVSEKVSQYSDAGHELRVLTNTPNRGKGYSVKRGVAEANGEMLLFTDADLSSPITEAPKLIDPLAAGLADVAFGSRALKRELIGVHQPRMRELGGTVFNFCMRTITGLKFKDTQCGFKAFRRKAAVPVFALQRVERFGFDPEVLYIAKKHGNRLLEVPVVWNHCEGGELQNKLNYVRDSINMFADLIRIRVNDLAGRYRKPLGNVLVESKQAAEKATKRAVGRVD
;
A
#
# COMPACT_ATOMS: atom_id res chain seq x y z
N MET A 1 13.87 -18.27 -9.31
CA MET A 1 12.98 -17.77 -10.39
C MET A 1 12.75 -16.29 -10.21
N ALA A 2 12.62 -15.51 -11.29
CA ALA A 2 12.22 -14.10 -11.16
C ALA A 2 10.81 -14.04 -10.55
N ARG A 3 10.59 -13.17 -9.55
CA ARG A 3 9.27 -13.00 -8.93
C ARG A 3 8.42 -12.06 -9.78
N PHE A 4 7.23 -12.52 -10.13
CA PHE A 4 6.28 -11.72 -10.88
C PHE A 4 5.54 -10.71 -9.97
N LEU A 5 5.12 -11.14 -8.78
CA LEU A 5 4.30 -10.34 -7.88
C LEU A 5 4.96 -10.16 -6.51
N SER A 6 4.99 -8.92 -6.02
CA SER A 6 5.26 -8.59 -4.62
C SER A 6 3.99 -8.04 -3.98
N ILE A 7 3.54 -8.64 -2.88
CA ILE A 7 2.41 -8.16 -2.07
C ILE A 7 2.95 -7.51 -0.81
N VAL A 8 2.70 -6.23 -0.62
CA VAL A 8 3.12 -5.45 0.55
C VAL A 8 1.92 -5.24 1.48
N ILE A 9 2.07 -5.59 2.74
CA ILE A 9 1.02 -5.51 3.76
C ILE A 9 1.55 -4.70 4.95
N PRO A 10 1.15 -3.43 5.11
CA PRO A 10 1.43 -2.69 6.34
C PRO A 10 0.56 -3.24 7.48
N ALA A 11 1.16 -3.54 8.62
CA ALA A 11 0.48 -4.07 9.80
C ALA A 11 0.87 -3.32 11.06
N TYR A 12 -0.08 -3.06 11.94
CA TYR A 12 0.15 -2.51 13.27
C TYR A 12 -0.93 -2.98 14.22
N ASN A 13 -0.55 -3.79 15.22
CA ASN A 13 -1.46 -4.44 16.17
C ASN A 13 -2.57 -5.25 15.46
N GLU A 14 -2.15 -6.16 14.60
CA GLU A 14 -3.01 -6.97 13.73
C GLU A 14 -2.94 -8.48 14.06
N GLU A 15 -2.50 -8.86 15.25
CA GLU A 15 -2.28 -10.26 15.66
C GLU A 15 -3.48 -11.18 15.37
N LYS A 16 -4.72 -10.65 15.49
CA LYS A 16 -5.96 -11.41 15.29
C LYS A 16 -6.34 -11.60 13.81
N ARG A 17 -5.86 -10.70 12.94
CA ARG A 17 -6.27 -10.65 11.53
C ARG A 17 -5.18 -11.11 10.58
N ILE A 18 -3.90 -10.88 10.92
CA ILE A 18 -2.81 -11.13 9.98
C ILE A 18 -2.68 -12.62 9.61
N GLY A 19 -2.93 -13.54 10.54
CA GLY A 19 -2.89 -14.98 10.26
C GLY A 19 -3.90 -15.40 9.19
N PRO A 20 -5.22 -15.20 9.40
CA PRO A 20 -6.26 -15.45 8.38
C PRO A 20 -5.99 -14.74 7.05
N THR A 21 -5.53 -13.48 7.08
CA THR A 21 -5.14 -12.72 5.88
C THR A 21 -4.05 -13.45 5.07
N LEU A 22 -3.01 -13.92 5.75
CA LEU A 22 -1.93 -14.67 5.10
C LEU A 22 -2.42 -16.01 4.55
N ASP A 23 -3.35 -16.70 5.23
CA ASP A 23 -3.95 -17.95 4.73
C ASP A 23 -4.75 -17.71 3.43
N ASP A 24 -5.52 -16.63 3.34
CA ASP A 24 -6.27 -16.27 2.14
C ASP A 24 -5.33 -15.89 0.98
N ILE A 25 -4.28 -15.12 1.25
CA ILE A 25 -3.27 -14.78 0.26
C ILE A 25 -2.53 -16.04 -0.23
N LEU A 26 -2.13 -16.94 0.66
CA LEU A 26 -1.47 -18.19 0.28
C LEU A 26 -2.38 -19.08 -0.58
N ARG A 27 -3.67 -19.17 -0.23
CA ARG A 27 -4.66 -19.91 -1.04
C ARG A 27 -4.79 -19.31 -2.43
N PHE A 28 -4.84 -17.99 -2.55
CA PHE A 28 -4.84 -17.29 -3.84
C PHE A 28 -3.56 -17.58 -4.63
N LEU A 29 -2.38 -17.48 -4.00
CA LEU A 29 -1.09 -17.68 -4.66
C LEU A 29 -0.90 -19.11 -5.15
N LYS A 30 -1.35 -20.12 -4.40
CA LYS A 30 -1.30 -21.55 -4.84
C LYS A 30 -2.07 -21.81 -6.14
N ALA A 31 -3.06 -20.98 -6.47
CA ALA A 31 -3.79 -21.08 -7.74
C ALA A 31 -3.10 -20.34 -8.89
N GLN A 32 -1.97 -19.65 -8.64
CA GLN A 32 -1.24 -18.91 -9.67
C GLN A 32 -0.08 -19.74 -10.24
N THR A 33 0.32 -19.43 -11.47
CA THR A 33 1.43 -20.11 -12.17
C THR A 33 2.77 -19.37 -12.02
N TYR A 34 2.80 -18.25 -11.29
CA TYR A 34 3.99 -17.41 -11.11
C TYR A 34 4.47 -17.41 -9.66
N GLY A 35 5.77 -17.16 -9.48
CA GLY A 35 6.36 -16.95 -8.17
C GLY A 35 5.99 -15.58 -7.60
N ALA A 36 5.73 -15.53 -6.29
CA ALA A 36 5.41 -14.31 -5.57
C ALA A 36 6.20 -14.19 -4.27
N GLU A 37 6.30 -12.96 -3.76
CA GLU A 37 6.73 -12.66 -2.40
C GLU A 37 5.65 -11.86 -1.69
N VAL A 38 5.50 -12.12 -0.40
CA VAL A 38 4.65 -11.34 0.51
C VAL A 38 5.54 -10.69 1.56
N ILE A 39 5.43 -9.39 1.68
CA ILE A 39 6.23 -8.57 2.60
C ILE A 39 5.28 -7.91 3.58
N VAL A 40 5.20 -8.45 4.78
CA VAL A 40 4.49 -7.79 5.89
C VAL A 40 5.44 -6.77 6.51
N VAL A 41 5.00 -5.52 6.60
CA VAL A 41 5.75 -4.46 7.29
C VAL A 41 5.05 -4.15 8.59
N ASP A 42 5.55 -4.74 9.66
CA ASP A 42 5.11 -4.49 11.02
C ASP A 42 5.60 -3.11 11.48
N ASP A 43 4.66 -2.21 11.74
CA ASP A 43 4.96 -0.81 12.11
C ASP A 43 5.21 -0.62 13.60
N GLY A 44 5.94 -1.55 14.21
CA GLY A 44 6.30 -1.50 15.62
C GLY A 44 5.11 -1.91 16.51
N SER A 45 4.46 -3.01 16.18
CA SER A 45 3.36 -3.58 16.98
C SER A 45 3.82 -3.91 18.41
N SER A 46 2.89 -3.77 19.34
CA SER A 46 3.06 -4.16 20.74
C SER A 46 2.45 -5.52 21.07
N ASP A 47 1.77 -6.13 20.09
CA ASP A 47 1.15 -7.46 20.15
C ASP A 47 1.98 -8.49 19.37
N GLU A 48 1.44 -9.71 19.21
CA GLU A 48 2.11 -10.83 18.54
C GLU A 48 2.03 -10.77 17.00
N THR A 49 1.78 -9.60 16.40
CA THR A 49 1.64 -9.46 14.93
C THR A 49 2.83 -10.07 14.19
N ALA A 50 4.07 -9.69 14.53
CA ALA A 50 5.28 -10.19 13.86
C ALA A 50 5.49 -11.71 14.09
N GLY A 51 5.18 -12.20 15.29
CA GLY A 51 5.21 -13.63 15.64
C GLY A 51 4.28 -14.44 14.74
N ARG A 52 3.03 -13.99 14.60
CA ARG A 52 2.03 -14.63 13.72
C ARG A 52 2.45 -14.70 12.25
N VAL A 53 3.15 -13.68 11.75
CA VAL A 53 3.72 -13.73 10.40
C VAL A 53 4.81 -14.79 10.30
N SER A 54 5.72 -14.84 11.28
CA SER A 54 6.84 -15.78 11.31
C SER A 54 6.39 -17.25 11.33
N GLU A 55 5.30 -17.56 12.01
CA GLU A 55 4.68 -18.90 12.05
C GLU A 55 4.23 -19.41 10.66
N LYS A 56 4.01 -18.51 9.69
CA LYS A 56 3.52 -18.86 8.34
C LYS A 56 4.64 -19.00 7.29
N VAL A 57 5.88 -18.65 7.60
CA VAL A 57 6.97 -18.58 6.61
C VAL A 57 7.21 -19.91 5.91
N SER A 58 7.25 -21.03 6.65
CA SER A 58 7.45 -22.37 6.06
C SER A 58 6.36 -22.74 5.06
N GLN A 59 5.09 -22.44 5.36
CA GLN A 59 3.95 -22.74 4.48
C GLN A 59 4.04 -22.03 3.13
N TYR A 60 4.60 -20.82 3.09
CA TYR A 60 4.84 -20.08 1.86
C TYR A 60 6.00 -20.68 1.06
N SER A 61 7.10 -21.04 1.73
CA SER A 61 8.27 -21.67 1.11
C SER A 61 7.90 -23.01 0.46
N ASP A 62 7.12 -23.84 1.16
CA ASP A 62 6.63 -25.13 0.67
C ASP A 62 5.73 -25.00 -0.57
N ALA A 63 5.06 -23.85 -0.72
CA ALA A 63 4.24 -23.52 -1.88
C ALA A 63 5.01 -22.81 -3.02
N GLY A 64 6.35 -22.66 -2.90
CA GLY A 64 7.17 -21.98 -3.90
C GLY A 64 7.08 -20.46 -3.88
N HIS A 65 6.58 -19.87 -2.79
CA HIS A 65 6.49 -18.43 -2.56
C HIS A 65 7.38 -18.00 -1.40
N GLU A 66 7.59 -16.69 -1.24
CA GLU A 66 8.32 -16.15 -0.08
C GLU A 66 7.38 -15.33 0.79
N LEU A 67 7.50 -15.50 2.11
CA LEU A 67 6.91 -14.62 3.11
C LEU A 67 8.02 -14.10 4.01
N ARG A 68 8.04 -12.79 4.24
CA ARG A 68 8.96 -12.17 5.19
C ARG A 68 8.31 -11.01 5.93
N VAL A 69 8.80 -10.76 7.13
CA VAL A 69 8.39 -9.61 7.95
C VAL A 69 9.53 -8.61 8.04
N LEU A 70 9.18 -7.32 7.95
CA LEU A 70 10.06 -6.19 8.22
C LEU A 70 9.46 -5.41 9.38
N THR A 71 10.25 -5.14 10.43
CA THR A 71 9.76 -4.39 11.59
C THR A 71 10.30 -2.97 11.63
N ASN A 72 9.43 -1.98 11.77
CA ASN A 72 9.79 -0.59 12.01
C ASN A 72 9.96 -0.37 13.53
N THR A 73 10.94 0.42 13.92
CA THR A 73 11.13 0.83 15.30
C THR A 73 11.60 2.28 15.30
N PRO A 74 10.81 3.23 15.78
CA PRO A 74 9.42 3.14 16.29
C PRO A 74 8.36 3.09 15.18
N ASN A 75 7.04 3.09 15.58
CA ASN A 75 5.91 3.27 14.66
C ASN A 75 6.06 4.56 13.85
N ARG A 76 5.92 4.45 12.52
CA ARG A 76 6.08 5.56 11.58
C ARG A 76 4.83 5.85 10.76
N GLY A 77 3.89 4.93 10.72
CA GLY A 77 2.63 5.05 10.01
C GLY A 77 2.55 4.23 8.72
N LYS A 78 1.32 4.01 8.27
CA LYS A 78 0.98 3.15 7.14
C LYS A 78 1.75 3.51 5.85
N GLY A 79 1.82 4.80 5.51
CA GLY A 79 2.51 5.25 4.30
C GLY A 79 4.00 4.95 4.32
N TYR A 80 4.66 5.11 5.48
CA TYR A 80 6.06 4.72 5.62
C TYR A 80 6.25 3.22 5.46
N SER A 81 5.38 2.42 6.06
CA SER A 81 5.44 0.95 5.98
C SER A 81 5.27 0.46 4.56
N VAL A 82 4.30 1.02 3.80
CA VAL A 82 4.14 0.70 2.37
C VAL A 82 5.38 1.11 1.57
N LYS A 83 5.90 2.33 1.78
CA LYS A 83 7.13 2.81 1.13
C LYS A 83 8.30 1.87 1.38
N ARG A 84 8.51 1.42 2.63
CA ARG A 84 9.58 0.49 3.00
C ARG A 84 9.40 -0.87 2.32
N GLY A 85 8.19 -1.42 2.34
CA GLY A 85 7.89 -2.69 1.66
C GLY A 85 8.12 -2.61 0.15
N VAL A 86 7.72 -1.50 -0.50
CA VAL A 86 7.98 -1.27 -1.93
C VAL A 86 9.48 -1.17 -2.23
N ALA A 87 10.27 -0.55 -1.37
CA ALA A 87 11.72 -0.44 -1.55
C ALA A 87 12.42 -1.80 -1.50
N GLU A 88 11.91 -2.72 -0.67
CA GLU A 88 12.43 -4.08 -0.48
C GLU A 88 11.84 -5.11 -1.47
N ALA A 89 10.80 -4.74 -2.20
CA ALA A 89 10.11 -5.63 -3.13
C ALA A 89 10.94 -5.92 -4.38
N ASN A 90 10.84 -7.15 -4.93
CA ASN A 90 11.60 -7.59 -6.10
C ASN A 90 10.73 -7.99 -7.30
N GLY A 91 9.40 -8.09 -7.14
CA GLY A 91 8.46 -8.44 -8.19
C GLY A 91 8.36 -7.41 -9.30
N GLU A 92 7.98 -7.84 -10.48
CA GLU A 92 7.69 -6.95 -11.63
C GLU A 92 6.44 -6.12 -11.38
N MET A 93 5.46 -6.70 -10.70
CA MET A 93 4.24 -6.07 -10.24
C MET A 93 4.27 -5.97 -8.73
N LEU A 94 3.88 -4.82 -8.20
CA LEU A 94 3.79 -4.56 -6.77
C LEU A 94 2.34 -4.26 -6.42
N LEU A 95 1.77 -5.03 -5.53
CA LEU A 95 0.44 -4.81 -4.96
C LEU A 95 0.61 -4.46 -3.49
N PHE A 96 -0.01 -3.39 -3.00
CA PHE A 96 -0.21 -3.27 -1.57
C PHE A 96 -1.68 -3.44 -1.20
N THR A 97 -1.91 -4.06 -0.05
CA THR A 97 -3.24 -4.31 0.51
C THR A 97 -3.23 -4.13 2.01
N ASP A 98 -4.41 -3.85 2.57
CA ASP A 98 -4.57 -3.74 4.03
C ASP A 98 -4.52 -5.11 4.70
N ALA A 99 -4.09 -5.14 5.97
CA ALA A 99 -3.97 -6.36 6.76
C ALA A 99 -5.33 -7.04 7.07
N ASP A 100 -6.44 -6.36 6.85
CA ASP A 100 -7.80 -6.88 7.06
C ASP A 100 -8.46 -7.43 5.79
N LEU A 101 -7.79 -7.33 4.61
CA LEU A 101 -8.34 -7.68 3.30
C LEU A 101 -9.76 -7.13 3.07
N SER A 102 -10.03 -5.91 3.50
CA SER A 102 -11.30 -5.21 3.19
C SER A 102 -11.63 -5.31 1.69
N SER A 103 -10.63 -5.31 0.81
CA SER A 103 -10.75 -5.79 -0.57
C SER A 103 -10.14 -7.20 -0.64
N PRO A 104 -10.94 -8.24 -0.96
CA PRO A 104 -10.43 -9.61 -1.04
C PRO A 104 -9.27 -9.75 -2.03
N ILE A 105 -8.29 -10.59 -1.71
CA ILE A 105 -7.11 -10.78 -2.58
C ILE A 105 -7.49 -11.32 -3.97
N THR A 106 -8.64 -11.98 -4.09
CA THR A 106 -9.19 -12.45 -5.37
C THR A 106 -9.53 -11.33 -6.36
N GLU A 107 -9.58 -10.07 -5.89
CA GLU A 107 -9.73 -8.88 -6.73
C GLU A 107 -8.39 -8.45 -7.40
N ALA A 108 -7.25 -9.02 -6.97
CA ALA A 108 -5.92 -8.63 -7.47
C ALA A 108 -5.77 -8.74 -9.00
N PRO A 109 -6.32 -9.75 -9.70
CA PRO A 109 -6.22 -9.82 -11.16
C PRO A 109 -6.81 -8.60 -11.86
N LYS A 110 -7.90 -7.99 -11.33
CA LYS A 110 -8.51 -6.79 -11.93
C LYS A 110 -7.55 -5.60 -11.98
N LEU A 111 -6.55 -5.55 -11.07
CA LEU A 111 -5.53 -4.52 -11.03
C LEU A 111 -4.26 -4.96 -11.78
N ILE A 112 -3.87 -6.22 -11.65
CA ILE A 112 -2.59 -6.75 -12.17
C ILE A 112 -2.66 -6.96 -13.67
N ASP A 113 -3.76 -7.53 -14.20
CA ASP A 113 -3.87 -7.87 -15.63
C ASP A 113 -3.74 -6.66 -16.55
N PRO A 114 -4.38 -5.49 -16.27
CA PRO A 114 -4.16 -4.28 -17.08
C PRO A 114 -2.71 -3.78 -17.03
N LEU A 115 -2.00 -3.97 -15.90
CA LEU A 115 -0.59 -3.62 -15.79
C LEU A 115 0.28 -4.56 -16.60
N ALA A 116 0.04 -5.87 -16.51
CA ALA A 116 0.76 -6.90 -17.28
C ALA A 116 0.57 -6.70 -18.78
N ALA A 117 -0.67 -6.40 -19.21
CA ALA A 117 -1.01 -6.07 -20.60
C ALA A 117 -0.43 -4.73 -21.08
N GLY A 118 0.20 -3.95 -20.20
CA GLY A 118 0.76 -2.64 -20.54
C GLY A 118 -0.29 -1.56 -20.79
N LEU A 119 -1.54 -1.74 -20.38
CA LEU A 119 -2.62 -0.77 -20.53
C LEU A 119 -2.52 0.37 -19.52
N ALA A 120 -1.98 0.10 -18.32
CA ALA A 120 -1.73 1.06 -17.26
C ALA A 120 -0.34 0.84 -16.63
N ASP A 121 0.13 1.82 -15.88
CA ASP A 121 1.36 1.74 -15.08
C ASP A 121 1.04 1.66 -13.58
N VAL A 122 -0.16 2.14 -13.20
CA VAL A 122 -0.76 2.09 -11.86
C VAL A 122 -2.23 1.74 -11.98
N ALA A 123 -2.72 0.75 -11.23
CA ALA A 123 -4.13 0.44 -11.10
C ALA A 123 -4.51 0.43 -9.62
N PHE A 124 -5.70 0.92 -9.28
CA PHE A 124 -6.13 0.99 -7.90
C PHE A 124 -7.63 0.77 -7.76
N GLY A 125 -8.00 0.13 -6.65
CA GLY A 125 -9.38 -0.17 -6.32
C GLY A 125 -10.20 1.09 -6.04
N SER A 126 -11.48 1.02 -6.34
CA SER A 126 -12.45 2.08 -6.07
C SER A 126 -13.76 1.50 -5.55
N ARG A 127 -14.16 1.98 -4.38
CA ARG A 127 -15.45 1.69 -3.74
C ARG A 127 -16.58 2.53 -4.33
N ALA A 128 -16.21 3.65 -4.97
CA ALA A 128 -17.15 4.66 -5.46
C ALA A 128 -17.57 4.47 -6.91
N LEU A 129 -16.89 3.63 -7.70
CA LEU A 129 -17.24 3.35 -9.11
C LEU A 129 -18.48 2.49 -9.23
N LYS A 130 -18.60 1.45 -8.38
CA LYS A 130 -19.75 0.53 -8.33
C LYS A 130 -20.12 0.26 -6.88
N ARG A 131 -21.07 1.01 -6.34
CA ARG A 131 -21.49 0.90 -4.93
C ARG A 131 -22.15 -0.43 -4.59
N GLU A 132 -22.69 -1.13 -5.57
CA GLU A 132 -23.25 -2.47 -5.43
C GLU A 132 -22.21 -3.53 -5.04
N LEU A 133 -20.91 -3.24 -5.22
CA LEU A 133 -19.81 -4.12 -4.80
C LEU A 133 -19.40 -3.93 -3.33
N ILE A 134 -20.04 -3.02 -2.61
CA ILE A 134 -19.82 -2.85 -1.17
C ILE A 134 -20.74 -3.83 -0.45
N GLY A 135 -20.16 -4.91 0.08
CA GLY A 135 -20.94 -5.93 0.79
C GLY A 135 -21.36 -5.46 2.19
N VAL A 136 -20.45 -4.82 2.95
CA VAL A 136 -20.72 -4.25 4.26
C VAL A 136 -20.45 -2.75 4.22
N HIS A 137 -21.51 -1.94 4.43
CA HIS A 137 -21.41 -0.49 4.38
C HIS A 137 -20.83 0.10 5.67
N GLN A 138 -20.12 1.22 5.54
CA GLN A 138 -19.70 2.04 6.67
C GLN A 138 -20.90 2.82 7.27
N PRO A 139 -20.80 3.28 8.53
CA PRO A 139 -21.77 4.22 9.08
C PRO A 139 -21.93 5.47 8.20
N ARG A 140 -23.17 5.95 8.00
CA ARG A 140 -23.52 7.07 7.08
C ARG A 140 -22.66 8.32 7.28
N MET A 141 -22.33 8.66 8.54
CA MET A 141 -21.47 9.82 8.83
C MET A 141 -20.04 9.66 8.28
N ARG A 142 -19.52 8.43 8.26
CA ARG A 142 -18.21 8.12 7.71
C ARG A 142 -18.22 8.16 6.17
N GLU A 143 -19.30 7.69 5.54
CA GLU A 143 -19.50 7.82 4.09
C GLU A 143 -19.60 9.30 3.65
N LEU A 144 -20.33 10.13 4.42
CA LEU A 144 -20.41 11.56 4.16
C LEU A 144 -19.05 12.24 4.29
N GLY A 145 -18.31 11.95 5.37
CA GLY A 145 -16.96 12.46 5.56
C GLY A 145 -16.01 12.07 4.41
N GLY A 146 -16.11 10.84 3.94
CA GLY A 146 -15.37 10.37 2.77
C GLY A 146 -15.71 11.11 1.47
N THR A 147 -16.99 11.47 1.28
CA THR A 147 -17.44 12.24 0.12
C THR A 147 -16.87 13.67 0.16
N VAL A 148 -16.94 14.34 1.31
CA VAL A 148 -16.37 15.69 1.51
C VAL A 148 -14.85 15.65 1.31
N PHE A 149 -14.17 14.67 1.91
CA PHE A 149 -12.72 14.50 1.73
C PHE A 149 -12.36 14.31 0.25
N ASN A 150 -13.09 13.47 -0.48
CA ASN A 150 -12.83 13.24 -1.90
C ASN A 150 -13.04 14.51 -2.73
N PHE A 151 -14.07 15.30 -2.44
CA PHE A 151 -14.27 16.59 -3.10
C PHE A 151 -13.08 17.53 -2.88
N CYS A 152 -12.64 17.70 -1.63
CA CYS A 152 -11.46 18.51 -1.30
C CYS A 152 -10.19 17.96 -1.95
N MET A 153 -9.99 16.65 -1.91
CA MET A 153 -8.85 15.98 -2.56
C MET A 153 -8.80 16.30 -4.06
N ARG A 154 -9.93 16.15 -4.77
CA ARG A 154 -10.01 16.45 -6.21
C ARG A 154 -9.73 17.91 -6.51
N THR A 155 -10.26 18.84 -5.69
CA THR A 155 -10.06 20.29 -5.85
C THR A 155 -8.62 20.68 -5.59
N ILE A 156 -8.02 20.19 -4.50
CA ILE A 156 -6.66 20.57 -4.08
C ILE A 156 -5.60 19.92 -4.98
N THR A 157 -5.74 18.62 -5.30
CA THR A 157 -4.71 17.88 -6.05
C THR A 157 -4.94 17.87 -7.55
N GLY A 158 -6.14 18.18 -8.03
CA GLY A 158 -6.50 18.05 -9.46
C GLY A 158 -6.61 16.59 -9.93
N LEU A 159 -6.64 15.62 -9.03
CA LEU A 159 -6.91 14.22 -9.35
C LEU A 159 -8.42 14.04 -9.61
N LYS A 160 -8.80 13.51 -10.78
CA LYS A 160 -10.21 13.34 -11.17
C LYS A 160 -10.77 11.96 -10.87
N PHE A 161 -10.24 11.28 -9.83
CA PHE A 161 -10.67 9.95 -9.43
C PHE A 161 -11.81 10.00 -8.40
N LYS A 162 -12.63 8.95 -8.37
CA LYS A 162 -13.75 8.84 -7.43
C LYS A 162 -13.34 8.34 -6.05
N ASP A 163 -12.29 7.49 -5.98
CA ASP A 163 -11.77 6.97 -4.71
C ASP A 163 -10.25 6.81 -4.77
N THR A 164 -9.51 7.67 -4.07
CA THR A 164 -8.05 7.57 -3.99
C THR A 164 -7.56 6.85 -2.74
N GLN A 165 -8.46 6.52 -1.81
CA GLN A 165 -8.10 6.02 -0.48
C GLN A 165 -8.36 4.52 -0.28
N CYS A 166 -8.82 3.79 -1.30
CA CYS A 166 -8.90 2.35 -1.24
C CYS A 166 -7.50 1.77 -1.04
N GLY A 167 -7.28 1.03 0.06
CA GLY A 167 -5.98 0.43 0.41
C GLY A 167 -5.61 -0.78 -0.46
N PHE A 168 -6.04 -0.80 -1.71
CA PHE A 168 -5.79 -1.88 -2.67
C PHE A 168 -5.28 -1.28 -3.98
N LYS A 169 -3.94 -1.26 -4.17
CA LYS A 169 -3.31 -0.60 -5.31
C LYS A 169 -2.16 -1.43 -5.87
N ALA A 170 -2.10 -1.52 -7.18
CA ALA A 170 -1.05 -2.21 -7.91
C ALA A 170 -0.25 -1.25 -8.80
N PHE A 171 1.02 -1.52 -8.93
CA PHE A 171 1.98 -0.71 -9.69
C PHE A 171 2.89 -1.65 -10.50
N ARG A 172 3.26 -1.23 -11.69
CA ARG A 172 4.46 -1.80 -12.31
C ARG A 172 5.68 -1.33 -11.53
N ARG A 173 6.67 -2.21 -11.31
CA ARG A 173 7.89 -1.87 -10.55
C ARG A 173 8.56 -0.57 -11.04
N LYS A 174 8.65 -0.38 -12.36
CA LYS A 174 9.23 0.82 -12.96
C LYS A 174 8.49 2.12 -12.58
N ALA A 175 7.21 2.04 -12.23
CA ALA A 175 6.42 3.17 -11.73
C ALA A 175 6.49 3.27 -10.20
N ALA A 176 6.38 2.14 -9.48
CA ALA A 176 6.38 2.10 -8.02
C ALA A 176 7.63 2.69 -7.41
N VAL A 177 8.80 2.17 -7.78
CA VAL A 177 10.07 2.52 -7.13
C VAL A 177 10.31 4.04 -7.13
N PRO A 178 10.24 4.75 -8.27
CA PRO A 178 10.43 6.21 -8.27
C PRO A 178 9.31 6.98 -7.58
N VAL A 179 8.05 6.52 -7.67
CA VAL A 179 6.91 7.18 -7.03
C VAL A 179 7.07 7.13 -5.51
N PHE A 180 7.29 5.94 -4.94
CA PHE A 180 7.45 5.78 -3.49
C PHE A 180 8.75 6.39 -2.96
N ALA A 181 9.82 6.45 -3.75
CA ALA A 181 11.04 7.18 -3.35
C ALA A 181 10.76 8.68 -3.13
N LEU A 182 9.87 9.29 -3.92
CA LEU A 182 9.46 10.68 -3.80
C LEU A 182 8.37 10.92 -2.72
N GLN A 183 7.69 9.87 -2.25
CA GLN A 183 6.67 9.95 -1.20
C GLN A 183 7.24 10.55 0.09
N ARG A 184 6.47 11.45 0.73
CA ARG A 184 6.85 12.18 1.95
C ARG A 184 5.82 12.09 3.07
N VAL A 185 4.56 11.76 2.75
CA VAL A 185 3.51 11.54 3.73
C VAL A 185 3.63 10.13 4.27
N GLU A 186 3.86 10.01 5.58
CA GLU A 186 4.15 8.74 6.23
C GLU A 186 2.91 8.05 6.83
N ARG A 187 1.79 8.80 7.02
CA ARG A 187 0.55 8.30 7.61
C ARG A 187 -0.52 8.07 6.54
N PHE A 188 -1.81 8.18 6.91
CA PHE A 188 -2.94 7.83 6.05
C PHE A 188 -3.13 8.72 4.81
N GLY A 189 -2.58 9.94 4.78
CA GLY A 189 -2.64 10.81 3.60
C GLY A 189 -1.72 10.43 2.44
N PHE A 190 -0.97 9.34 2.51
CA PHE A 190 -0.04 8.93 1.46
C PHE A 190 -0.73 8.43 0.19
N ASP A 191 -1.92 7.86 0.30
CA ASP A 191 -2.66 7.30 -0.83
C ASP A 191 -2.91 8.31 -1.97
N PRO A 192 -3.47 9.49 -1.72
CA PRO A 192 -3.57 10.52 -2.76
C PRO A 192 -2.20 11.06 -3.18
N GLU A 193 -1.18 11.08 -2.30
CA GLU A 193 0.15 11.56 -2.65
C GLU A 193 0.81 10.67 -3.71
N VAL A 194 0.81 9.35 -3.54
CA VAL A 194 1.45 8.44 -4.50
C VAL A 194 0.75 8.47 -5.85
N LEU A 195 -0.58 8.61 -5.90
CA LEU A 195 -1.32 8.78 -7.15
C LEU A 195 -1.02 10.14 -7.79
N TYR A 196 -0.87 11.21 -6.99
CA TYR A 196 -0.48 12.53 -7.46
C TYR A 196 0.90 12.51 -8.10
N ILE A 197 1.89 11.93 -7.41
CA ILE A 197 3.26 11.79 -7.93
C ILE A 197 3.26 10.96 -9.21
N ALA A 198 2.57 9.81 -9.21
CA ALA A 198 2.47 8.95 -10.38
C ALA A 198 1.91 9.70 -11.60
N LYS A 199 0.80 10.44 -11.42
CA LYS A 199 0.19 11.25 -12.49
C LYS A 199 1.13 12.35 -12.98
N LYS A 200 1.79 13.06 -12.05
CA LYS A 200 2.74 14.12 -12.36
C LYS A 200 3.91 13.63 -13.22
N HIS A 201 4.34 12.40 -13.01
CA HIS A 201 5.41 11.76 -13.77
C HIS A 201 4.93 11.02 -15.04
N GLY A 202 3.71 11.28 -15.49
CA GLY A 202 3.21 10.77 -16.77
C GLY A 202 2.80 9.30 -16.75
N ASN A 203 2.68 8.66 -15.58
CA ASN A 203 2.17 7.30 -15.49
C ASN A 203 0.68 7.27 -15.86
N ARG A 204 0.25 6.18 -16.52
CA ARG A 204 -1.14 5.91 -16.86
C ARG A 204 -1.80 5.26 -15.63
N LEU A 205 -2.79 5.95 -15.06
CA LEU A 205 -3.53 5.51 -13.88
C LEU A 205 -4.88 4.96 -14.29
N LEU A 206 -5.23 3.79 -13.74
CA LEU A 206 -6.51 3.11 -13.95
C LEU A 206 -7.24 2.94 -12.62
N GLU A 207 -8.43 3.53 -12.49
CA GLU A 207 -9.33 3.33 -11.37
C GLU A 207 -10.28 2.16 -11.67
N VAL A 208 -10.32 1.13 -10.81
CA VAL A 208 -11.00 -0.14 -11.04
C VAL A 208 -12.03 -0.40 -9.94
N PRO A 209 -13.29 -0.76 -10.26
CA PRO A 209 -14.26 -1.13 -9.25
C PRO A 209 -13.88 -2.48 -8.62
N VAL A 210 -13.82 -2.52 -7.29
CA VAL A 210 -13.47 -3.71 -6.51
C VAL A 210 -14.53 -4.01 -5.47
N VAL A 211 -14.67 -5.29 -5.10
CA VAL A 211 -15.42 -5.70 -3.91
C VAL A 211 -14.73 -5.12 -2.68
N TRP A 212 -15.53 -4.59 -1.78
CA TRP A 212 -15.04 -4.03 -0.53
C TRP A 212 -16.00 -4.31 0.62
N ASN A 213 -15.46 -4.78 1.73
CA ASN A 213 -16.21 -5.08 2.95
C ASN A 213 -15.64 -4.28 4.11
N HIS A 214 -16.50 -3.61 4.86
CA HIS A 214 -16.07 -3.00 6.10
C HIS A 214 -15.73 -4.07 7.13
N CYS A 215 -14.48 -4.13 7.56
CA CYS A 215 -14.03 -5.00 8.64
C CYS A 215 -14.05 -4.20 9.96
N GLU A 216 -14.83 -4.68 10.94
CA GLU A 216 -14.85 -4.10 12.28
C GLU A 216 -13.56 -4.49 13.03
N GLY A 217 -13.03 -3.60 13.85
CA GLY A 217 -11.93 -3.92 14.77
C GLY A 217 -10.56 -3.31 14.50
N GLY A 218 -10.43 -2.34 13.57
CA GLY A 218 -9.20 -1.56 13.40
C GLY A 218 -8.99 -0.47 14.47
N GLU A 219 -7.78 0.07 14.58
CA GLU A 219 -7.40 1.14 15.53
C GLU A 219 -8.29 2.40 15.52
N LEU A 220 -9.10 2.60 14.49
CA LEU A 220 -10.05 3.70 14.36
C LEU A 220 -11.28 3.61 15.29
N GLN A 221 -11.30 2.70 16.27
CA GLN A 221 -12.44 2.56 17.20
C GLN A 221 -12.61 3.77 18.15
N ASN A 222 -11.58 4.60 18.32
CA ASN A 222 -11.69 5.77 19.19
C ASN A 222 -12.15 7.00 18.39
N LYS A 223 -13.35 7.55 18.70
CA LYS A 223 -13.92 8.73 18.01
C LYS A 223 -12.96 9.93 17.95
N LEU A 224 -12.15 10.11 18.98
CA LEU A 224 -11.13 11.17 19.05
C LEU A 224 -10.00 10.96 18.04
N ASN A 225 -9.56 9.72 17.85
CA ASN A 225 -8.53 9.38 16.86
C ASN A 225 -9.06 9.59 15.44
N TYR A 226 -10.33 9.23 15.18
CA TYR A 226 -10.96 9.45 13.88
C TYR A 226 -11.00 10.93 13.47
N VAL A 227 -11.40 11.84 14.38
CA VAL A 227 -11.45 13.29 14.09
C VAL A 227 -10.03 13.82 13.85
N ARG A 228 -9.07 13.45 14.70
CA ARG A 228 -7.67 13.87 14.56
C ARG A 228 -7.06 13.37 13.25
N ASP A 229 -7.29 12.11 12.90
CA ASP A 229 -6.78 11.54 11.66
C ASP A 229 -7.42 12.16 10.43
N SER A 230 -8.73 12.49 10.48
CA SER A 230 -9.40 13.24 9.43
C SER A 230 -8.78 14.61 9.22
N ILE A 231 -8.52 15.37 10.28
CA ILE A 231 -7.86 16.70 10.20
C ILE A 231 -6.45 16.54 9.61
N ASN A 232 -5.68 15.56 10.08
CA ASN A 232 -4.34 15.29 9.57
C ASN A 232 -4.36 14.93 8.07
N MET A 233 -5.34 14.17 7.62
CA MET A 233 -5.50 13.84 6.21
C MET A 233 -5.79 15.07 5.35
N PHE A 234 -6.61 16.02 5.82
CA PHE A 234 -6.80 17.31 5.14
C PHE A 234 -5.50 18.13 5.09
N ALA A 235 -4.77 18.19 6.19
CA ALA A 235 -3.47 18.86 6.24
C ALA A 235 -2.47 18.21 5.26
N ASP A 236 -2.51 16.88 5.09
CA ASP A 236 -1.67 16.17 4.14
C ASP A 236 -2.01 16.54 2.68
N LEU A 237 -3.28 16.80 2.33
CA LEU A 237 -3.62 17.31 0.99
C LEU A 237 -2.94 18.64 0.69
N ILE A 238 -2.95 19.57 1.66
CA ILE A 238 -2.25 20.85 1.54
C ILE A 238 -0.75 20.63 1.43
N ARG A 239 -0.19 19.72 2.28
CA ARG A 239 1.22 19.35 2.26
C ARG A 239 1.67 18.79 0.91
N ILE A 240 0.84 18.00 0.23
CA ILE A 240 1.11 17.51 -1.14
C ILE A 240 1.30 18.69 -2.09
N ARG A 241 0.44 19.69 -2.06
CA ARG A 241 0.58 20.88 -2.93
C ARG A 241 1.80 21.72 -2.58
N VAL A 242 2.06 21.94 -1.30
CA VAL A 242 3.26 22.67 -0.83
C VAL A 242 4.54 21.94 -1.27
N ASN A 243 4.59 20.62 -1.10
CA ASN A 243 5.73 19.81 -1.55
C ASN A 243 5.93 19.90 -3.05
N ASP A 244 4.85 19.94 -3.82
CA ASP A 244 4.90 20.07 -5.27
C ASP A 244 5.42 21.45 -5.71
N LEU A 245 4.89 22.53 -5.13
CA LEU A 245 5.35 23.89 -5.40
C LEU A 245 6.82 24.09 -4.99
N ALA A 246 7.23 23.47 -3.89
CA ALA A 246 8.64 23.45 -3.45
C ALA A 246 9.56 22.57 -4.33
N GLY A 247 9.04 22.00 -5.42
CA GLY A 247 9.83 21.18 -6.36
C GLY A 247 10.24 19.80 -5.82
N ARG A 248 9.71 19.36 -4.67
CA ARG A 248 10.12 18.12 -4.00
C ARG A 248 9.74 16.84 -4.76
N TYR A 249 8.83 16.95 -5.75
CA TYR A 249 8.41 15.86 -6.65
C TYR A 249 8.99 16.00 -8.06
N ARG A 250 10.05 16.81 -8.26
CA ARG A 250 10.65 17.09 -9.58
C ARG A 250 11.91 16.30 -9.90
N LYS A 251 12.38 15.43 -8.99
CA LYS A 251 13.61 14.65 -9.25
C LYS A 251 13.45 13.80 -10.51
N PRO A 252 14.47 13.78 -11.40
CA PRO A 252 14.49 12.91 -12.57
C PRO A 252 14.41 11.44 -12.16
N LEU A 253 13.57 10.67 -12.81
CA LEU A 253 13.34 9.24 -12.50
C LEU A 253 14.63 8.41 -12.51
N GLY A 254 15.60 8.74 -13.36
CA GLY A 254 16.88 8.03 -13.46
C GLY A 254 17.74 8.11 -12.18
N ASN A 255 17.81 9.28 -11.54
CA ASN A 255 18.61 9.47 -10.33
C ASN A 255 17.98 8.82 -9.09
N VAL A 256 16.66 8.72 -9.07
CA VAL A 256 15.92 8.10 -7.95
C VAL A 256 16.17 6.59 -7.88
N LEU A 257 16.27 5.92 -9.03
CA LEU A 257 16.57 4.48 -9.09
C LEU A 257 17.99 4.16 -8.60
N VAL A 258 18.96 5.03 -8.87
CA VAL A 258 20.36 4.88 -8.41
C VAL A 258 20.44 5.13 -6.91
N GLU A 259 19.81 6.20 -6.41
CA GLU A 259 19.80 6.55 -4.99
C GLU A 259 19.09 5.47 -4.14
N SER A 260 18.01 4.89 -4.63
CA SER A 260 17.27 3.83 -3.91
C SER A 260 18.07 2.52 -3.82
N LYS A 261 18.78 2.12 -4.89
CA LYS A 261 19.69 0.97 -4.84
C LYS A 261 20.86 1.18 -3.87
N GLN A 262 21.47 2.36 -3.89
CA GLN A 262 22.56 2.70 -2.96
C GLN A 262 22.10 2.78 -1.50
N ALA A 263 20.87 3.26 -1.25
CA ALA A 263 20.29 3.28 0.09
C ALA A 263 19.99 1.87 0.61
N ALA A 264 19.47 0.98 -0.24
CA ALA A 264 19.23 -0.42 0.09
C ALA A 264 20.54 -1.16 0.37
N GLU A 265 21.57 -1.00 -0.47
CA GLU A 265 22.89 -1.58 -0.24
C GLU A 265 23.55 -1.08 1.07
N LYS A 266 23.41 0.22 1.40
CA LYS A 266 23.90 0.80 2.66
C LYS A 266 23.15 0.24 3.88
N ALA A 267 21.84 0.02 3.76
CA ALA A 267 21.04 -0.57 4.84
C ALA A 267 21.44 -2.03 5.09
N THR A 268 21.65 -2.80 4.01
CA THR A 268 22.09 -4.20 4.09
C THR A 268 23.49 -4.31 4.70
N LYS A 269 24.45 -3.45 4.31
CA LYS A 269 25.79 -3.42 4.89
C LYS A 269 25.81 -3.02 6.38
N ARG A 270 24.90 -2.13 6.81
CA ARG A 270 24.75 -1.76 8.23
C ARG A 270 24.12 -2.87 9.07
N ALA A 271 23.26 -3.69 8.49
CA ALA A 271 22.65 -4.84 9.17
C ALA A 271 23.67 -5.97 9.37
N VAL A 272 24.53 -6.23 8.38
CA VAL A 272 25.57 -7.27 8.44
C VAL A 272 26.75 -6.87 9.35
N GLY A 273 27.13 -5.59 9.42
CA GLY A 273 28.24 -5.10 10.24
C GLY A 273 27.91 -4.88 11.74
N ARG A 274 26.77 -5.38 12.23
CA ARG A 274 26.36 -5.36 13.64
C ARG A 274 26.33 -6.75 14.30
N VAL A 275 26.88 -7.74 13.63
CA VAL A 275 26.90 -9.16 14.10
C VAL A 275 28.34 -9.56 14.55
N ASP A 276 29.26 -8.63 14.68
CA ASP A 276 30.59 -8.83 15.30
C ASP A 276 30.68 -8.20 16.68
#